data_ac3ca9a66b76c825fda27ec3d36d6534
#
_entry.id   ac3ca9a66b76c825fda27ec3d36d6534
#
_cell.length_a   1.000
_cell.length_b   1.000
_cell.length_c   1.000
_cell.angle_alpha   90.00
_cell.angle_beta   90.00
_cell.angle_gamma   90.00
#
_symmetry.space_group_name_H-M   'P 1'
#
loop_
_entity.id
_entity.type
_entity.pdbx_description
1 polymer ?
#
loop_
_entity_poly.entity_id
_entity_poly.type
_entity_poly.pdbx_seq_one_letter_code
_entity_poly.pdbx_strand_id
1 'polypeptide(L)'
;MLPSYASSGSKVMARHHAGAFANGYPRGDTFEISPHRFQPRGATPAFRRRRCLFVRIAVVLAVVALFGLFVWPKGSIAGLFSLGLLSGAEDFQLETVRYYDLSNVQGTARGWEREERILLCVPLRDAENHLPMFFSHLRNFTYPHHLIDLAFLVSDSKDRTLDLLSQSLEQIQADEDPAQHYGEISIIEKDFGQKVNQDVESRHGFAAQASRRKLMAQARNWLLSAALRPYHSWVYWRDVDVETAPFTILEDLMRHNKDVIVPNVWRPLPDWLGGEQPYDLNSWQESETALALADTLDEDAVIVEGYAEYATWRPHLAYLRDPYGDPDMEMEIDGVGGVSILAKARVFRYGVHFPAFSFEKHAETEGFGKMARRMDFSVVGLPHYTIWHLYEPSVDDIKHMEEMEKERLAREAEEKQKAEKVEKVKEQFADANGQWEKDKSDMQKLAQQEKKQAAEVPAQPKDGKPVQEKVKAADGAAKGVPKQQ
;
A
#
# COMPACT_ATOMS: atom_id res chain seq x y z
N MET A 1 6.09 37.94 -48.94
CA MET A 1 6.60 39.30 -48.61
C MET A 1 6.56 39.47 -47.10
N LEU A 2 7.68 39.29 -46.49
CA LEU A 2 7.91 39.57 -45.05
C LEU A 2 8.65 40.91 -44.94
N PRO A 3 8.35 41.76 -43.97
CA PRO A 3 9.27 42.80 -43.62
C PRO A 3 10.09 42.42 -42.37
N SER A 4 11.38 42.51 -42.52
CA SER A 4 12.39 42.49 -41.47
C SER A 4 12.27 43.72 -40.57
N TYR A 5 12.39 43.55 -39.24
CA TYR A 5 12.65 44.63 -38.35
C TYR A 5 13.99 44.44 -37.63
N ALA A 6 14.81 45.44 -37.80
CA ALA A 6 16.15 45.56 -37.20
C ALA A 6 16.09 45.85 -35.69
N SER A 7 17.07 45.30 -34.98
CA SER A 7 17.36 45.61 -33.59
C SER A 7 17.90 47.01 -33.42
N SER A 8 17.33 47.78 -32.52
CA SER A 8 18.02 48.96 -31.95
C SER A 8 18.15 48.75 -30.43
N GLY A 9 19.36 48.66 -29.98
CA GLY A 9 19.71 48.58 -28.58
C GLY A 9 19.41 49.89 -27.84
N SER A 10 18.69 49.78 -26.75
CA SER A 10 18.54 50.89 -25.80
C SER A 10 19.17 50.50 -24.48
N LYS A 11 20.26 51.19 -24.13
CA LYS A 11 20.84 51.16 -22.79
C LYS A 11 19.92 51.92 -21.85
N VAL A 12 19.28 51.20 -20.90
CA VAL A 12 18.60 51.84 -19.79
C VAL A 12 19.55 51.91 -18.61
N MET A 13 19.96 53.15 -18.27
CA MET A 13 20.62 53.46 -17.03
C MET A 13 19.62 53.34 -15.87
N ALA A 14 19.87 52.42 -14.95
CA ALA A 14 19.15 52.34 -13.69
C ALA A 14 19.66 53.43 -12.73
N ARG A 15 18.79 54.35 -12.36
CA ARG A 15 19.00 55.33 -11.26
C ARG A 15 18.77 54.61 -9.95
N HIS A 16 19.78 54.63 -9.09
CA HIS A 16 19.67 54.21 -7.69
C HIS A 16 18.84 55.24 -6.90
N HIS A 17 17.73 54.79 -6.31
CA HIS A 17 17.13 55.48 -5.15
C HIS A 17 17.64 54.79 -3.87
N ALA A 18 18.46 55.52 -3.12
CA ALA A 18 18.83 55.15 -1.76
C ALA A 18 17.66 55.47 -0.80
N GLY A 19 17.07 54.39 -0.26
CA GLY A 19 16.18 54.49 0.90
C GLY A 19 16.92 53.95 2.13
N ALA A 20 17.20 54.83 3.07
CA ALA A 20 17.85 54.50 4.31
C ALA A 20 16.86 53.76 5.24
N PHE A 21 17.21 52.52 5.62
CA PHE A 21 16.75 51.91 6.87
C PHE A 21 17.96 51.60 7.73
N ALA A 22 18.04 52.33 8.83
CA ALA A 22 19.04 52.16 9.87
C ALA A 22 18.65 50.90 10.70
N ASN A 23 19.33 49.78 10.48
CA ASN A 23 19.56 48.75 11.49
C ASN A 23 20.86 48.05 11.14
N GLY A 24 21.83 48.22 12.01
CA GLY A 24 23.22 47.87 11.82
C GLY A 24 23.50 46.38 11.81
N TYR A 25 23.41 45.79 10.62
CA TYR A 25 24.13 44.55 10.29
C TYR A 25 25.18 44.92 9.21
N PRO A 26 26.43 44.53 9.37
CA PRO A 26 27.41 44.73 8.34
C PRO A 26 26.97 44.02 7.06
N ARG A 27 26.85 44.75 5.96
CA ARG A 27 26.68 44.18 4.63
C ARG A 27 27.92 43.33 4.36
N GLY A 28 27.79 42.02 4.61
CA GLY A 28 28.73 41.04 4.09
C GLY A 28 28.63 41.02 2.58
N ASP A 29 29.77 40.96 1.95
CA ASP A 29 29.96 40.78 0.52
C ASP A 29 29.06 39.69 -0.03
N THR A 30 28.56 39.89 -1.23
CA THR A 30 27.73 38.91 -1.98
C THR A 30 28.31 37.51 -1.87
N PHE A 31 27.58 36.62 -1.23
CA PHE A 31 28.00 35.25 -1.03
C PHE A 31 27.83 34.51 -2.38
N GLU A 32 28.88 34.51 -3.17
CA GLU A 32 28.95 33.62 -4.33
C GLU A 32 29.19 32.18 -3.86
N ILE A 33 28.16 31.36 -3.91
CA ILE A 33 28.31 29.92 -3.69
C ILE A 33 28.96 29.35 -4.95
N SER A 34 30.31 29.28 -4.96
CA SER A 34 31.00 28.58 -6.02
C SER A 34 30.79 27.07 -5.88
N PRO A 35 30.25 26.39 -6.92
CA PRO A 35 30.06 24.95 -6.90
C PRO A 35 31.34 24.15 -6.60
N HIS A 36 32.50 24.73 -6.87
CA HIS A 36 33.80 24.11 -6.59
C HIS A 36 34.19 24.09 -5.10
N ARG A 37 33.45 24.77 -4.21
CA ARG A 37 33.80 24.83 -2.79
C ARG A 37 33.54 23.52 -2.05
N PHE A 38 32.67 22.68 -2.59
CA PHE A 38 32.26 21.41 -2.01
C PHE A 38 32.78 20.18 -2.77
N GLN A 39 33.53 20.35 -3.84
CA GLN A 39 34.19 19.21 -4.47
C GLN A 39 35.34 18.72 -3.59
N PRO A 40 35.47 17.38 -3.39
CA PRO A 40 36.63 16.83 -2.71
C PRO A 40 37.87 17.20 -3.53
N ARG A 41 38.58 18.22 -3.09
CA ARG A 41 39.81 18.61 -3.73
C ARG A 41 40.79 17.47 -3.61
N GLY A 42 41.26 16.95 -4.73
CA GLY A 42 42.41 16.07 -4.74
C GLY A 42 43.52 16.75 -3.92
N ALA A 43 44.20 15.95 -3.07
CA ALA A 43 45.14 16.43 -2.06
C ALA A 43 45.92 17.63 -2.49
N THR A 44 45.59 18.81 -1.96
CA THR A 44 46.28 20.05 -2.26
C THR A 44 47.76 19.97 -1.84
N PRO A 45 48.67 20.78 -2.42
CA PRO A 45 50.09 20.83 -1.99
C PRO A 45 50.23 21.10 -0.48
N ALA A 46 49.29 21.80 0.14
CA ALA A 46 49.24 22.01 1.58
C ALA A 46 48.98 20.70 2.38
N PHE A 47 48.16 19.79 1.84
CA PHE A 47 47.92 18.49 2.46
C PHE A 47 49.17 17.58 2.37
N ARG A 48 49.90 17.62 1.26
CA ARG A 48 51.19 16.91 1.13
C ARG A 48 52.23 17.47 2.10
N ARG A 49 52.29 18.80 2.27
CA ARG A 49 53.18 19.43 3.26
C ARG A 49 52.81 19.05 4.71
N ARG A 50 51.52 19.02 5.03
CA ARG A 50 51.05 18.54 6.34
C ARG A 50 51.37 17.09 6.54
N ARG A 51 51.12 16.21 5.54
CA ARG A 51 51.50 14.80 5.61
C ARG A 51 53.00 14.58 5.84
N CYS A 52 53.86 15.36 5.16
CA CYS A 52 55.30 15.33 5.42
C CYS A 52 55.66 15.83 6.83
N LEU A 53 54.94 16.84 7.34
CA LEU A 53 55.11 17.31 8.72
C LEU A 53 54.64 16.23 9.72
N PHE A 54 53.49 15.62 9.49
CA PHE A 54 52.99 14.52 10.35
C PHE A 54 53.92 13.33 10.34
N VAL A 55 54.45 12.92 9.19
CA VAL A 55 55.43 11.84 9.08
C VAL A 55 56.69 12.19 9.84
N ARG A 56 57.20 13.43 9.74
CA ARG A 56 58.38 13.89 10.53
C ARG A 56 58.09 13.94 12.02
N ILE A 57 56.92 14.40 12.44
CA ILE A 57 56.49 14.37 13.85
C ILE A 57 56.33 12.95 14.34
N ALA A 58 55.72 12.05 13.55
CA ALA A 58 55.58 10.63 13.90
C ALA A 58 56.94 9.92 14.02
N VAL A 59 57.88 10.23 13.14
CA VAL A 59 59.28 9.72 13.25
C VAL A 59 59.96 10.24 14.48
N VAL A 60 59.86 11.56 14.79
CA VAL A 60 60.42 12.13 16.03
C VAL A 60 59.80 11.52 17.27
N LEU A 61 58.45 11.33 17.30
CA LEU A 61 57.77 10.69 18.42
C LEU A 61 58.13 9.21 18.54
N ALA A 62 58.32 8.49 17.43
CA ALA A 62 58.80 7.11 17.45
C ALA A 62 60.24 7.01 17.98
N VAL A 63 61.12 7.95 17.61
CA VAL A 63 62.50 8.01 18.11
C VAL A 63 62.50 8.37 19.62
N VAL A 64 61.66 9.31 20.04
CA VAL A 64 61.52 9.67 21.46
C VAL A 64 60.91 8.49 22.28
N ALA A 65 59.93 7.77 21.69
CA ALA A 65 59.35 6.59 22.34
C ALA A 65 60.37 5.45 22.42
N LEU A 66 61.15 5.20 21.36
CA LEU A 66 62.27 4.23 21.39
C LEU A 66 63.36 4.61 22.37
N PHE A 67 63.69 5.90 22.47
CA PHE A 67 64.65 6.39 23.45
C PHE A 67 64.14 6.29 24.89
N GLY A 68 62.84 6.55 25.10
CA GLY A 68 62.11 6.34 26.36
C GLY A 68 62.09 4.88 26.80
N LEU A 69 61.93 3.94 25.83
CA LEU A 69 62.00 2.52 26.11
C LEU A 69 63.38 2.02 26.58
N PHE A 70 64.45 2.74 26.17
CA PHE A 70 65.82 2.39 26.51
C PHE A 70 66.27 3.01 27.86
N VAL A 71 65.73 4.14 28.25
CA VAL A 71 66.19 4.96 29.39
C VAL A 71 65.26 4.89 30.60
N TRP A 72 64.01 4.41 30.48
CA TRP A 72 63.04 4.41 31.61
C TRP A 72 62.84 3.01 32.17
N PRO A 73 62.79 2.84 33.50
CA PRO A 73 62.55 1.54 34.11
C PRO A 73 61.13 1.05 33.82
N LYS A 74 61.02 -0.26 33.52
CA LYS A 74 59.80 -0.99 33.16
C LYS A 74 58.73 -0.86 34.22
N GLY A 75 57.83 0.13 34.15
CA GLY A 75 56.76 0.24 35.13
C GLY A 75 55.57 1.12 34.81
N SER A 76 55.57 1.95 33.77
CA SER A 76 54.46 2.91 33.63
C SER A 76 54.22 3.36 32.17
N ILE A 77 54.09 2.44 31.20
CA ILE A 77 53.71 2.81 29.82
C ILE A 77 52.22 2.68 29.56
N ALA A 78 51.47 1.98 30.43
CA ALA A 78 50.03 1.80 30.29
C ALA A 78 49.19 3.06 30.57
N GLY A 79 49.76 4.08 31.23
CA GLY A 79 49.04 5.31 31.58
C GLY A 79 49.07 6.43 30.55
N LEU A 80 49.94 6.36 29.54
CA LEU A 80 50.12 7.46 28.55
C LEU A 80 49.20 7.32 27.31
N PHE A 81 48.59 6.15 27.10
CA PHE A 81 47.62 5.96 26.03
C PHE A 81 46.17 6.25 26.45
N SER A 82 45.93 6.58 27.74
CA SER A 82 44.60 6.94 28.23
C SER A 82 44.35 8.46 28.34
N LEU A 83 45.29 9.28 27.96
CA LEU A 83 45.04 10.72 27.81
C LEU A 83 44.46 10.94 26.39
N GLY A 84 43.14 11.14 26.31
CA GLY A 84 42.35 11.46 25.13
C GLY A 84 42.77 12.79 24.45
N LEU A 85 44.05 12.91 24.12
CA LEU A 85 44.64 14.08 23.46
C LEU A 85 44.71 13.95 21.94
N LEU A 86 44.07 12.90 21.36
CA LEU A 86 44.01 12.69 19.93
C LEU A 86 42.60 12.57 19.35
N SER A 87 41.53 12.68 20.15
CA SER A 87 40.21 12.99 19.63
C SER A 87 40.14 14.50 19.41
N GLY A 88 40.72 14.93 18.32
CA GLY A 88 40.79 16.33 17.95
C GLY A 88 39.39 16.88 17.69
N ALA A 89 39.24 18.15 18.02
CA ALA A 89 38.08 18.97 17.64
C ALA A 89 37.76 18.92 16.12
N GLU A 90 38.58 18.25 15.32
CA GLU A 90 38.35 18.03 13.87
C GLU A 90 37.25 16.96 13.60
N ASP A 91 37.11 15.96 14.47
CA ASP A 91 36.01 14.95 14.31
C ASP A 91 34.63 15.54 14.59
N PHE A 92 34.53 16.49 15.53
CA PHE A 92 33.28 17.18 15.85
C PHE A 92 32.79 18.08 14.70
N GLN A 93 33.68 18.66 13.92
CA GLN A 93 33.30 19.47 12.75
C GLN A 93 32.96 18.62 11.53
N LEU A 94 33.49 17.39 11.40
CA LEU A 94 33.17 16.46 10.32
C LEU A 94 31.81 15.77 10.52
N GLU A 95 31.42 15.53 11.76
CA GLU A 95 30.09 14.96 12.06
C GLU A 95 28.92 15.91 11.75
N THR A 96 29.15 17.22 11.76
CA THR A 96 28.13 18.23 11.45
C THR A 96 28.00 18.54 9.96
N VAL A 97 28.99 18.16 9.14
CA VAL A 97 28.95 18.35 7.68
C VAL A 97 28.65 17.04 6.99
N ARG A 98 27.48 16.95 6.37
CA ARG A 98 27.08 15.82 5.56
C ARG A 98 27.12 16.18 4.08
N TYR A 99 27.89 15.44 3.31
CA TYR A 99 27.94 15.58 1.87
C TYR A 99 27.19 14.42 1.20
N TYR A 100 26.31 14.75 0.28
CA TYR A 100 25.56 13.77 -0.51
C TYR A 100 25.80 14.05 -1.99
N ASP A 101 26.33 13.05 -2.71
CA ASP A 101 26.32 13.07 -4.17
C ASP A 101 25.01 12.42 -4.66
N LEU A 102 24.13 13.24 -5.21
CA LEU A 102 22.82 12.80 -5.69
C LEU A 102 22.79 12.56 -7.21
N SER A 103 23.95 12.62 -7.88
CA SER A 103 24.03 12.46 -9.34
C SER A 103 23.49 11.12 -9.83
N ASN A 104 23.56 10.08 -8.99
CA ASN A 104 23.16 8.72 -9.31
C ASN A 104 21.89 8.25 -8.58
N VAL A 105 21.21 9.11 -7.82
CA VAL A 105 19.98 8.76 -7.09
C VAL A 105 18.76 9.04 -7.97
N GLN A 106 18.41 8.09 -8.85
CA GLN A 106 17.40 8.34 -9.90
C GLN A 106 16.16 7.47 -9.81
N GLY A 107 16.24 6.32 -9.17
CA GLY A 107 15.19 5.28 -9.23
C GLY A 107 15.17 4.60 -10.60
N THR A 108 15.58 3.34 -10.65
CA THR A 108 15.71 2.57 -11.89
C THR A 108 14.87 1.31 -11.86
N ALA A 109 14.59 0.73 -13.04
CA ALA A 109 13.78 -0.47 -13.19
C ALA A 109 14.28 -1.70 -12.41
N ARG A 110 15.55 -1.72 -12.05
CA ARG A 110 16.21 -2.83 -11.32
C ARG A 110 16.94 -2.27 -10.09
N GLY A 111 16.20 -1.54 -9.26
CA GLY A 111 16.74 -0.85 -8.10
C GLY A 111 17.50 -1.77 -7.13
N TRP A 112 17.03 -3.01 -6.95
CA TRP A 112 17.66 -4.01 -6.09
C TRP A 112 19.09 -4.41 -6.54
N GLU A 113 19.40 -4.37 -7.85
CA GLU A 113 20.75 -4.64 -8.35
C GLU A 113 21.70 -3.47 -8.17
N ARG A 114 21.16 -2.29 -7.95
CA ARG A 114 21.89 -1.04 -7.78
C ARG A 114 21.91 -0.57 -6.32
N GLU A 115 21.40 -1.40 -5.41
CA GLU A 115 21.27 -1.09 -3.99
C GLU A 115 20.52 0.23 -3.75
N GLU A 116 19.50 0.51 -4.58
CA GLU A 116 18.68 1.71 -4.43
C GLU A 116 17.80 1.61 -3.19
N ARG A 117 17.83 2.65 -2.36
CA ARG A 117 17.05 2.66 -1.12
C ARG A 117 15.63 3.13 -1.35
N ILE A 118 14.71 2.49 -0.64
CA ILE A 118 13.28 2.80 -0.63
C ILE A 118 12.92 3.39 0.72
N LEU A 119 12.10 4.45 0.71
CA LEU A 119 11.37 4.90 1.89
C LEU A 119 9.96 4.32 1.86
N LEU A 120 9.63 3.40 2.77
CA LEU A 120 8.29 2.89 2.93
C LEU A 120 7.53 3.74 3.95
N CYS A 121 6.46 4.39 3.51
CA CYS A 121 5.64 5.32 4.29
C CYS A 121 4.29 4.71 4.64
N VAL A 122 3.95 4.66 5.93
CA VAL A 122 2.72 4.07 6.46
C VAL A 122 2.03 5.04 7.41
N PRO A 123 0.97 5.73 7.00
CA PRO A 123 0.13 6.49 7.93
C PRO A 123 -0.77 5.53 8.70
N LEU A 124 -0.84 5.70 10.02
CA LEU A 124 -1.58 4.84 10.94
C LEU A 124 -2.58 5.65 11.78
N ARG A 125 -3.76 5.11 11.93
CA ARG A 125 -4.77 5.59 12.87
C ARG A 125 -5.67 4.44 13.31
N ASP A 126 -5.74 4.18 14.62
CA ASP A 126 -6.55 3.08 15.19
C ASP A 126 -6.31 1.74 14.45
N ALA A 127 -5.01 1.37 14.27
CA ALA A 127 -4.57 0.28 13.41
C ALA A 127 -4.13 -0.97 14.18
N GLU A 128 -4.41 -1.05 15.48
CA GLU A 128 -4.01 -2.17 16.37
C GLU A 128 -4.26 -3.54 15.74
N ASN A 129 -5.44 -3.75 15.15
CA ASN A 129 -5.84 -5.04 14.59
C ASN A 129 -5.16 -5.41 13.27
N HIS A 130 -4.61 -4.44 12.55
CA HIS A 130 -4.00 -4.63 11.24
C HIS A 130 -2.48 -4.86 11.30
N LEU A 131 -1.83 -4.40 12.36
CA LEU A 131 -0.38 -4.48 12.52
C LEU A 131 0.18 -5.91 12.41
N PRO A 132 -0.41 -6.96 13.03
CA PRO A 132 0.13 -8.32 12.91
C PRO A 132 0.20 -8.82 11.47
N MET A 133 -0.84 -8.57 10.67
CA MET A 133 -0.89 -8.91 9.25
C MET A 133 0.14 -8.10 8.46
N PHE A 134 0.20 -6.80 8.67
CA PHE A 134 1.16 -5.92 8.01
C PHE A 134 2.62 -6.36 8.26
N PHE A 135 2.98 -6.66 9.51
CA PHE A 135 4.32 -7.13 9.85
C PHE A 135 4.63 -8.52 9.29
N SER A 136 3.62 -9.38 9.13
CA SER A 136 3.78 -10.65 8.41
C SER A 136 4.16 -10.41 6.94
N HIS A 137 3.57 -9.40 6.29
CA HIS A 137 3.94 -9.04 4.92
C HIS A 137 5.36 -8.47 4.84
N LEU A 138 5.73 -7.58 5.75
CA LEU A 138 7.08 -7.01 5.79
C LEU A 138 8.14 -8.12 5.85
N ARG A 139 7.96 -9.13 6.71
CA ARG A 139 8.91 -10.26 6.83
C ARG A 139 9.13 -11.05 5.55
N ASN A 140 8.18 -10.98 4.62
CA ASN A 140 8.19 -11.76 3.39
C ASN A 140 8.55 -10.96 2.13
N PHE A 141 8.79 -9.65 2.23
CA PHE A 141 9.25 -8.87 1.09
C PHE A 141 10.55 -9.43 0.52
N THR A 142 10.62 -9.52 -0.81
CA THR A 142 11.79 -10.04 -1.52
C THR A 142 12.87 -8.98 -1.76
N TYR A 143 12.48 -7.71 -1.75
CA TYR A 143 13.44 -6.61 -1.81
C TYR A 143 14.36 -6.63 -0.58
N PRO A 144 15.68 -6.44 -0.72
CA PRO A 144 16.59 -6.50 0.43
C PRO A 144 16.17 -5.55 1.55
N HIS A 145 15.83 -6.09 2.72
CA HIS A 145 15.23 -5.32 3.81
C HIS A 145 16.12 -4.16 4.27
N HIS A 146 17.45 -4.34 4.32
CA HIS A 146 18.40 -3.30 4.71
C HIS A 146 18.42 -2.09 3.75
N LEU A 147 17.81 -2.22 2.56
CA LEU A 147 17.63 -1.13 1.60
C LEU A 147 16.25 -0.45 1.73
N ILE A 148 15.38 -0.93 2.62
CA ILE A 148 14.07 -0.33 2.90
C ILE A 148 14.14 0.38 4.24
N ASP A 149 13.98 1.70 4.22
CA ASP A 149 13.79 2.51 5.41
C ASP A 149 12.29 2.61 5.71
N LEU A 150 11.90 2.39 6.97
CA LEU A 150 10.49 2.39 7.39
C LEU A 150 10.14 3.72 8.05
N ALA A 151 9.02 4.30 7.66
CA ALA A 151 8.51 5.52 8.26
C ALA A 151 7.01 5.38 8.58
N PHE A 152 6.69 5.49 9.86
CA PHE A 152 5.33 5.39 10.37
C PHE A 152 4.89 6.73 10.92
N LEU A 153 3.66 7.13 10.60
CA LEU A 153 3.00 8.27 11.24
C LEU A 153 1.80 7.75 12.04
N VAL A 154 1.86 7.87 13.34
CA VAL A 154 0.73 7.61 14.23
C VAL A 154 0.01 8.92 14.50
N SER A 155 -1.26 9.02 14.11
CA SER A 155 -2.05 10.24 14.20
C SER A 155 -3.45 9.96 14.73
N ASP A 156 -3.89 10.76 15.71
CA ASP A 156 -5.25 10.73 16.27
C ASP A 156 -5.73 9.32 16.70
N SER A 157 -4.80 8.40 17.03
CA SER A 157 -5.10 7.04 17.48
C SER A 157 -5.58 7.01 18.92
N LYS A 158 -6.55 6.13 19.22
CA LYS A 158 -7.15 5.94 20.55
C LYS A 158 -6.91 4.56 21.11
N ASP A 159 -6.45 3.65 20.27
CA ASP A 159 -6.13 2.27 20.59
C ASP A 159 -4.63 2.10 20.93
N ARG A 160 -4.14 0.87 21.00
CA ARG A 160 -2.74 0.57 21.31
C ARG A 160 -1.83 0.51 20.07
N THR A 161 -2.19 1.22 18.99
CA THR A 161 -1.41 1.22 17.74
C THR A 161 0.06 1.52 17.99
N LEU A 162 0.39 2.57 18.77
CA LEU A 162 1.77 2.98 19.00
C LEU A 162 2.58 1.92 19.79
N ASP A 163 1.97 1.33 20.81
CA ASP A 163 2.62 0.30 21.65
C ASP A 163 2.93 -0.95 20.82
N LEU A 164 1.95 -1.45 20.09
CA LEU A 164 2.11 -2.65 19.24
C LEU A 164 3.06 -2.40 18.07
N LEU A 165 3.02 -1.21 17.47
CA LEU A 165 3.98 -0.81 16.44
C LEU A 165 5.40 -0.90 16.97
N SER A 166 5.67 -0.27 18.11
CA SER A 166 7.00 -0.26 18.73
C SER A 166 7.49 -1.66 19.06
N GLN A 167 6.63 -2.48 19.67
CA GLN A 167 6.95 -3.87 19.98
C GLN A 167 7.26 -4.71 18.74
N SER A 168 6.48 -4.56 17.68
CA SER A 168 6.68 -5.31 16.43
C SER A 168 7.96 -4.91 15.70
N LEU A 169 8.31 -3.62 15.74
CA LEU A 169 9.54 -3.10 15.16
C LEU A 169 10.78 -3.59 15.93
N GLU A 170 10.71 -3.61 17.27
CA GLU A 170 11.77 -4.19 18.09
C GLU A 170 11.98 -5.67 17.76
N GLN A 171 10.90 -6.44 17.57
CA GLN A 171 10.98 -7.85 17.21
C GLN A 171 11.66 -8.08 15.84
N ILE A 172 11.36 -7.24 14.82
CA ILE A 172 11.99 -7.35 13.50
C ILE A 172 13.47 -7.00 13.57
N GLN A 173 13.83 -5.93 14.30
CA GLN A 173 15.24 -5.50 14.39
C GLN A 173 16.07 -6.36 15.35
N ALA A 174 15.43 -7.16 16.20
CA ALA A 174 16.08 -8.13 17.09
C ALA A 174 16.08 -9.55 16.49
N ASP A 175 15.64 -9.75 15.25
CA ASP A 175 15.64 -11.06 14.61
C ASP A 175 17.07 -11.60 14.50
N GLU A 176 17.25 -12.92 14.67
CA GLU A 176 18.57 -13.57 14.61
C GLU A 176 19.13 -13.56 13.18
N ASP A 177 18.26 -13.50 12.16
CA ASP A 177 18.65 -13.39 10.75
C ASP A 177 18.85 -11.92 10.35
N PRO A 178 20.09 -11.47 10.08
CA PRO A 178 20.37 -10.11 9.64
C PRO A 178 19.64 -9.73 8.33
N ALA A 179 19.22 -10.69 7.51
CA ALA A 179 18.47 -10.43 6.29
C ALA A 179 17.05 -9.89 6.59
N GLN A 180 16.55 -10.09 7.81
CA GLN A 180 15.26 -9.57 8.26
C GLN A 180 15.35 -8.13 8.77
N HIS A 181 16.54 -7.59 9.00
CA HIS A 181 16.70 -6.24 9.51
C HIS A 181 16.44 -5.21 8.43
N TYR A 182 15.57 -4.26 8.75
CA TYR A 182 15.28 -3.09 7.94
C TYR A 182 16.36 -2.01 8.10
N GLY A 183 16.35 -1.02 7.23
CA GLY A 183 17.23 0.14 7.31
C GLY A 183 16.87 1.08 8.47
N GLU A 184 16.85 2.39 8.23
CA GLU A 184 16.43 3.39 9.23
C GLU A 184 14.93 3.25 9.51
N ILE A 185 14.53 3.23 10.79
CA ILE A 185 13.13 3.18 11.20
C ILE A 185 12.78 4.49 11.89
N SER A 186 11.73 5.15 11.42
CA SER A 186 11.21 6.40 11.98
C SER A 186 9.77 6.24 12.41
N ILE A 187 9.47 6.51 13.67
CA ILE A 187 8.11 6.65 14.19
C ILE A 187 7.86 8.12 14.45
N ILE A 188 6.81 8.66 13.85
CA ILE A 188 6.39 10.05 14.00
C ILE A 188 5.01 10.03 14.63
N GLU A 189 4.85 10.68 15.76
CA GLU A 189 3.57 10.86 16.43
C GLU A 189 3.13 12.31 16.23
N LYS A 190 1.97 12.50 15.61
CA LYS A 190 1.42 13.83 15.38
C LYS A 190 -0.06 13.80 15.09
N ASP A 191 -0.85 14.45 15.92
CA ASP A 191 -2.27 14.63 15.72
C ASP A 191 -2.59 15.79 14.78
N PHE A 192 -3.58 15.59 13.92
CA PHE A 192 -4.12 16.59 13.00
C PHE A 192 -5.53 17.01 13.36
N GLY A 193 -6.09 16.47 14.45
CA GLY A 193 -7.42 16.79 14.92
C GLY A 193 -8.53 16.18 14.07
N GLN A 194 -8.31 14.98 13.53
CA GLN A 194 -9.31 14.24 12.77
C GLN A 194 -10.49 13.86 13.68
N LYS A 195 -11.69 14.43 13.39
CA LYS A 195 -12.91 14.23 14.19
C LYS A 195 -13.78 13.07 13.68
N VAL A 196 -13.58 12.63 12.45
CA VAL A 196 -14.35 11.55 11.84
C VAL A 196 -13.99 10.25 12.54
N ASN A 197 -14.98 9.49 13.00
CA ASN A 197 -14.77 8.16 13.55
C ASN A 197 -14.24 7.18 12.50
N GLN A 198 -13.67 6.06 12.95
CA GLN A 198 -13.12 5.03 12.08
C GLN A 198 -14.15 3.96 11.66
N ASP A 199 -15.39 4.03 12.15
CA ASP A 199 -16.44 3.15 11.65
C ASP A 199 -16.71 3.39 10.15
N VAL A 200 -17.11 2.33 9.44
CA VAL A 200 -17.22 2.31 7.98
C VAL A 200 -18.18 3.41 7.49
N GLU A 201 -19.33 3.60 8.16
CA GLU A 201 -20.35 4.55 7.77
C GLU A 201 -19.87 6.00 7.91
N SER A 202 -19.25 6.34 9.05
CA SER A 202 -18.72 7.69 9.30
C SER A 202 -17.56 8.02 8.37
N ARG A 203 -16.67 7.05 8.14
CA ARG A 203 -15.45 7.21 7.34
C ARG A 203 -15.75 7.40 5.86
N HIS A 204 -16.79 6.76 5.33
CA HIS A 204 -17.20 6.83 3.93
C HIS A 204 -18.36 7.77 3.65
N GLY A 205 -18.84 8.54 4.64
CA GLY A 205 -19.87 9.55 4.42
C GLY A 205 -19.40 10.68 3.51
N PHE A 206 -20.16 11.00 2.43
CA PHE A 206 -19.81 12.00 1.42
C PHE A 206 -19.40 13.36 2.02
N ALA A 207 -20.19 13.91 2.96
CA ALA A 207 -19.94 15.22 3.57
C ALA A 207 -18.60 15.31 4.33
N ALA A 208 -18.04 14.17 4.77
CA ALA A 208 -16.79 14.11 5.51
C ALA A 208 -15.56 14.03 4.59
N GLN A 209 -15.72 13.61 3.32
CA GLN A 209 -14.62 13.25 2.45
C GLN A 209 -13.66 14.40 2.16
N ALA A 210 -14.17 15.56 1.76
CA ALA A 210 -13.29 16.68 1.37
C ALA A 210 -12.38 17.14 2.52
N SER A 211 -12.92 17.27 3.73
CA SER A 211 -12.13 17.66 4.92
C SER A 211 -11.17 16.54 5.34
N ARG A 212 -11.62 15.28 5.32
CA ARG A 212 -10.82 14.12 5.63
C ARG A 212 -9.60 14.01 4.71
N ARG A 213 -9.79 14.13 3.39
CA ARG A 213 -8.71 14.08 2.40
C ARG A 213 -7.69 15.21 2.59
N LYS A 214 -8.14 16.42 2.90
CA LYS A 214 -7.23 17.54 3.21
C LYS A 214 -6.36 17.26 4.44
N LEU A 215 -6.91 16.64 5.49
CA LEU A 215 -6.14 16.24 6.68
C LEU A 215 -5.18 15.07 6.38
N MET A 216 -5.62 14.09 5.61
CA MET A 216 -4.74 12.98 5.19
C MET A 216 -3.59 13.49 4.32
N ALA A 217 -3.83 14.45 3.43
CA ALA A 217 -2.80 15.12 2.66
C ALA A 217 -1.74 15.78 3.57
N GLN A 218 -2.19 16.50 4.61
CA GLN A 218 -1.28 17.09 5.59
C GLN A 218 -0.45 16.01 6.29
N ALA A 219 -1.08 14.93 6.73
CA ALA A 219 -0.41 13.81 7.40
C ALA A 219 0.67 13.18 6.49
N ARG A 220 0.32 12.88 5.23
CA ARG A 220 1.27 12.33 4.24
C ARG A 220 2.45 13.28 4.01
N ASN A 221 2.20 14.58 3.86
CA ASN A 221 3.27 15.55 3.64
C ASN A 221 4.19 15.69 4.87
N TRP A 222 3.64 15.64 6.08
CA TRP A 222 4.44 15.63 7.31
C TRP A 222 5.34 14.41 7.40
N LEU A 223 4.78 13.22 7.18
CA LEU A 223 5.53 11.97 7.19
C LEU A 223 6.68 12.01 6.17
N LEU A 224 6.37 12.38 4.93
CA LEU A 224 7.36 12.48 3.87
C LEU A 224 8.47 13.48 4.20
N SER A 225 8.12 14.70 4.65
CA SER A 225 9.10 15.74 4.95
C SER A 225 10.02 15.39 6.11
N ALA A 226 9.54 14.60 7.08
CA ALA A 226 10.33 14.15 8.21
C ALA A 226 11.26 12.98 7.86
N ALA A 227 10.81 12.06 6.99
CA ALA A 227 11.49 10.79 6.76
C ALA A 227 12.30 10.73 5.46
N LEU A 228 11.97 11.54 4.44
CA LEU A 228 12.68 11.49 3.15
C LEU A 228 14.13 11.94 3.29
N ARG A 229 15.07 11.02 3.05
CA ARG A 229 16.51 11.28 3.07
C ARG A 229 17.07 11.50 1.65
N PRO A 230 18.17 12.22 1.50
CA PRO A 230 18.78 12.48 0.20
C PRO A 230 19.09 11.23 -0.62
N TYR A 231 19.42 10.12 0.01
CA TYR A 231 19.82 8.87 -0.63
C TYR A 231 18.66 7.97 -1.06
N HIS A 232 17.40 8.27 -0.71
CA HIS A 232 16.27 7.49 -1.20
C HIS A 232 16.09 7.69 -2.71
N SER A 233 15.96 6.60 -3.45
CA SER A 233 15.64 6.59 -4.88
C SER A 233 14.14 6.44 -5.12
N TRP A 234 13.45 5.75 -4.22
CA TRP A 234 12.04 5.44 -4.29
C TRP A 234 11.31 5.78 -2.99
N VAL A 235 10.01 6.05 -3.09
CA VAL A 235 9.09 6.20 -1.97
C VAL A 235 7.92 5.25 -2.23
N TYR A 236 7.64 4.37 -1.29
CA TYR A 236 6.51 3.45 -1.35
C TYR A 236 5.51 3.75 -0.26
N TRP A 237 4.32 4.19 -0.65
CA TRP A 237 3.18 4.36 0.24
C TRP A 237 2.39 3.07 0.27
N ARG A 238 2.05 2.60 1.46
CA ARG A 238 1.24 1.41 1.64
C ARG A 238 0.34 1.56 2.86
N ASP A 239 -0.95 1.32 2.67
CA ASP A 239 -1.89 1.25 3.77
C ASP A 239 -1.70 -0.07 4.55
N VAL A 240 -2.01 -0.04 5.86
CA VAL A 240 -1.75 -1.16 6.79
C VAL A 240 -2.72 -2.33 6.61
N ASP A 241 -3.88 -2.07 6.02
CA ASP A 241 -5.03 -2.97 5.85
C ASP A 241 -5.09 -3.65 4.47
N VAL A 242 -3.96 -3.72 3.78
CA VAL A 242 -3.81 -4.58 2.59
C VAL A 242 -3.73 -6.04 3.05
N GLU A 243 -4.73 -6.84 2.71
CA GLU A 243 -4.86 -8.24 3.11
C GLU A 243 -3.88 -9.16 2.37
N THR A 244 -3.79 -8.99 1.04
CA THR A 244 -2.89 -9.78 0.20
C THR A 244 -2.25 -8.94 -0.89
N ALA A 245 -0.95 -9.12 -1.08
CA ALA A 245 -0.18 -8.59 -2.19
C ALA A 245 1.00 -9.55 -2.48
N PRO A 246 1.49 -9.63 -3.72
CA PRO A 246 2.73 -10.35 -4.00
C PRO A 246 3.89 -9.80 -3.14
N PHE A 247 4.74 -10.68 -2.63
CA PHE A 247 5.91 -10.25 -1.84
C PHE A 247 6.97 -9.56 -2.70
N THR A 248 6.89 -9.75 -4.02
CA THR A 248 7.72 -9.11 -5.05
C THR A 248 7.18 -7.75 -5.51
N ILE A 249 6.14 -7.20 -4.85
CA ILE A 249 5.44 -5.99 -5.32
C ILE A 249 6.37 -4.81 -5.60
N LEU A 250 7.43 -4.63 -4.83
CA LEU A 250 8.38 -3.52 -5.03
C LEU A 250 9.13 -3.69 -6.36
N GLU A 251 9.67 -4.87 -6.60
CA GLU A 251 10.37 -5.21 -7.84
C GLU A 251 9.42 -5.21 -9.03
N ASP A 252 8.21 -5.75 -8.86
CA ASP A 252 7.19 -5.80 -9.90
C ASP A 252 6.80 -4.40 -10.38
N LEU A 253 6.58 -3.48 -9.47
CA LEU A 253 6.27 -2.09 -9.82
C LEU A 253 7.49 -1.35 -10.38
N MET A 254 8.69 -1.57 -9.82
CA MET A 254 9.92 -0.89 -10.27
C MET A 254 10.28 -1.20 -11.71
N ARG A 255 10.07 -2.46 -12.17
CA ARG A 255 10.47 -2.89 -13.53
C ARG A 255 9.82 -2.06 -14.63
N HIS A 256 8.67 -1.44 -14.40
CA HIS A 256 8.00 -0.52 -15.32
C HIS A 256 8.73 0.82 -15.48
N ASN A 257 9.63 1.16 -14.56
CA ASN A 257 10.44 2.37 -14.59
C ASN A 257 9.64 3.68 -14.71
N LYS A 258 8.44 3.73 -14.17
CA LYS A 258 7.58 4.93 -14.16
C LYS A 258 7.89 5.84 -12.99
N ASP A 259 7.51 7.10 -13.10
CA ASP A 259 7.70 8.06 -12.01
C ASP A 259 6.73 7.84 -10.87
N VAL A 260 5.48 7.49 -11.19
CA VAL A 260 4.42 7.08 -10.26
C VAL A 260 3.71 5.87 -10.84
N ILE A 261 3.55 4.82 -10.05
CA ILE A 261 2.89 3.60 -10.46
C ILE A 261 2.06 3.02 -9.31
N VAL A 262 0.86 2.53 -9.64
CA VAL A 262 -0.07 1.92 -8.68
C VAL A 262 -0.60 0.58 -9.19
N PRO A 263 -0.81 -0.41 -8.32
CA PRO A 263 -1.55 -1.63 -8.64
C PRO A 263 -3.06 -1.35 -8.67
N ASN A 264 -3.82 -2.30 -9.17
CA ASN A 264 -5.27 -2.32 -9.03
C ASN A 264 -5.65 -2.88 -7.65
N VAL A 265 -6.59 -2.22 -6.96
CA VAL A 265 -6.97 -2.59 -5.59
C VAL A 265 -8.41 -3.06 -5.54
N TRP A 266 -8.58 -4.31 -5.13
CA TRP A 266 -9.87 -4.97 -4.94
C TRP A 266 -10.03 -5.44 -3.49
N ARG A 267 -11.22 -5.81 -3.10
CA ARG A 267 -11.47 -6.47 -1.80
C ARG A 267 -12.26 -7.76 -2.01
N PRO A 268 -11.91 -8.84 -1.29
CA PRO A 268 -12.74 -10.02 -1.25
C PRO A 268 -14.04 -9.69 -0.52
N LEU A 269 -15.12 -10.29 -0.96
CA LEU A 269 -16.41 -10.21 -0.30
C LEU A 269 -16.91 -11.64 0.01
N PRO A 270 -17.74 -11.81 1.03
CA PRO A 270 -18.47 -13.04 1.21
C PRO A 270 -19.28 -13.41 -0.05
N ASP A 271 -19.50 -14.71 -0.31
CA ASP A 271 -20.19 -15.21 -1.50
C ASP A 271 -21.57 -14.58 -1.70
N TRP A 272 -22.29 -14.32 -0.62
CA TRP A 272 -23.61 -13.68 -0.65
C TRP A 272 -23.59 -12.19 -1.07
N LEU A 273 -22.42 -11.55 -1.08
CA LEU A 273 -22.18 -10.20 -1.63
C LEU A 273 -21.51 -10.22 -3.02
N GLY A 274 -21.29 -11.39 -3.62
CA GLY A 274 -20.75 -11.52 -4.96
C GLY A 274 -19.28 -11.89 -5.05
N GLY A 275 -18.62 -12.20 -3.94
CA GLY A 275 -17.27 -12.77 -3.89
C GLY A 275 -16.13 -11.76 -3.98
N GLU A 276 -16.26 -10.69 -4.75
CA GLU A 276 -15.22 -9.65 -4.89
C GLU A 276 -15.80 -8.31 -5.36
N GLN A 277 -15.11 -7.23 -5.03
CA GLN A 277 -15.51 -5.87 -5.42
C GLN A 277 -14.30 -4.97 -5.63
N PRO A 278 -14.35 -4.01 -6.60
CA PRO A 278 -13.40 -2.89 -6.66
C PRO A 278 -13.37 -2.14 -5.33
N TYR A 279 -12.17 -1.86 -4.82
CA TYR A 279 -12.03 -1.10 -3.57
C TYR A 279 -11.64 0.35 -3.84
N ASP A 280 -10.56 0.59 -4.59
CA ASP A 280 -10.03 1.92 -4.82
C ASP A 280 -10.46 2.47 -6.18
N LEU A 281 -11.38 3.44 -6.15
CA LEU A 281 -11.88 4.14 -7.35
C LEU A 281 -11.12 5.45 -7.62
N ASN A 282 -10.05 5.76 -6.88
CA ASN A 282 -9.33 7.02 -7.04
C ASN A 282 -8.24 6.96 -8.12
N SER A 283 -7.98 5.78 -8.69
CA SER A 283 -7.12 5.60 -9.86
C SER A 283 -7.94 5.65 -11.15
N TRP A 284 -7.81 6.74 -11.91
CA TRP A 284 -8.66 7.00 -13.08
C TRP A 284 -7.97 7.89 -14.12
N GLN A 285 -8.51 7.85 -15.36
CA GLN A 285 -8.20 8.80 -16.42
C GLN A 285 -9.21 9.95 -16.42
N GLU A 286 -8.76 11.15 -16.81
CA GLU A 286 -9.65 12.31 -16.95
C GLU A 286 -10.69 12.11 -18.04
N SER A 287 -11.87 12.69 -17.87
CA SER A 287 -12.96 12.66 -18.83
C SER A 287 -13.46 14.07 -19.16
N GLU A 288 -14.00 14.27 -20.35
CA GLU A 288 -14.60 15.53 -20.73
C GLU A 288 -15.78 15.90 -19.81
N THR A 289 -16.56 14.91 -19.38
CA THR A 289 -17.67 15.11 -18.44
C THR A 289 -17.20 15.63 -17.10
N ALA A 290 -16.12 15.06 -16.56
CA ALA A 290 -15.56 15.49 -15.30
C ALA A 290 -14.93 16.89 -15.37
N LEU A 291 -14.31 17.22 -16.50
CA LEU A 291 -13.81 18.59 -16.76
C LEU A 291 -14.96 19.60 -16.81
N ALA A 292 -16.03 19.28 -17.55
CA ALA A 292 -17.22 20.13 -17.62
C ALA A 292 -17.91 20.28 -16.25
N LEU A 293 -17.95 19.22 -15.45
CA LEU A 293 -18.43 19.26 -14.06
C LEU A 293 -17.54 20.19 -13.21
N ALA A 294 -16.23 20.05 -13.31
CA ALA A 294 -15.27 20.85 -12.55
C ALA A 294 -15.43 22.35 -12.80
N ASP A 295 -15.75 22.75 -14.03
CA ASP A 295 -16.00 24.15 -14.41
C ASP A 295 -17.26 24.73 -13.75
N THR A 296 -18.20 23.89 -13.28
CA THR A 296 -19.42 24.31 -12.60
C THR A 296 -19.27 24.43 -11.08
N LEU A 297 -18.19 23.88 -10.52
CA LEU A 297 -17.99 23.80 -9.08
C LEU A 297 -17.19 25.00 -8.55
N ASP A 298 -17.42 25.34 -7.28
CA ASP A 298 -16.64 26.36 -6.56
C ASP A 298 -15.13 25.98 -6.56
N GLU A 299 -14.25 26.99 -6.50
CA GLU A 299 -12.80 26.80 -6.58
C GLU A 299 -12.26 25.83 -5.52
N ASP A 300 -12.79 25.90 -4.31
CA ASP A 300 -12.42 25.07 -3.17
C ASP A 300 -13.08 23.67 -3.15
N ALA A 301 -13.99 23.40 -4.10
CA ALA A 301 -14.65 22.11 -4.19
C ALA A 301 -13.64 20.98 -4.42
N VAL A 302 -13.92 19.82 -3.83
CA VAL A 302 -13.14 18.58 -4.05
C VAL A 302 -14.08 17.51 -4.58
N ILE A 303 -13.85 17.10 -5.81
CA ILE A 303 -14.54 15.97 -6.43
C ILE A 303 -14.03 14.69 -5.76
N VAL A 304 -14.96 13.82 -5.41
CA VAL A 304 -14.67 12.52 -4.79
C VAL A 304 -15.33 11.45 -5.64
N GLU A 305 -14.52 10.51 -6.11
CA GLU A 305 -15.00 9.40 -6.94
C GLU A 305 -15.86 8.41 -6.16
N GLY A 306 -16.78 7.74 -6.89
CA GLY A 306 -17.66 6.71 -6.33
C GLY A 306 -18.93 7.24 -5.65
N TYR A 307 -19.19 8.54 -5.69
CA TYR A 307 -20.39 9.14 -5.13
C TYR A 307 -21.33 9.65 -6.22
N ALA A 308 -22.63 9.43 -6.03
CA ALA A 308 -23.66 9.81 -7.00
C ALA A 308 -23.75 11.33 -7.24
N GLU A 309 -23.29 12.13 -6.29
CA GLU A 309 -23.25 13.59 -6.35
C GLU A 309 -22.29 14.10 -7.43
N TYR A 310 -21.30 13.29 -7.81
CA TYR A 310 -20.32 13.62 -8.84
C TYR A 310 -20.33 12.59 -9.97
N ALA A 311 -21.10 12.85 -11.02
CA ALA A 311 -21.15 11.99 -12.20
C ALA A 311 -19.97 12.31 -13.14
N THR A 312 -18.80 11.79 -12.85
CA THR A 312 -17.55 12.10 -13.57
C THR A 312 -17.37 11.29 -14.86
N TRP A 313 -17.96 10.11 -14.94
CA TRP A 313 -17.80 9.17 -16.05
C TRP A 313 -16.33 8.89 -16.44
N ARG A 314 -15.43 8.96 -15.46
CA ARG A 314 -14.00 8.65 -15.64
C ARG A 314 -13.78 7.16 -15.84
N PRO A 315 -12.90 6.75 -16.76
CA PRO A 315 -12.40 5.38 -16.81
C PRO A 315 -11.58 5.09 -15.54
N HIS A 316 -12.08 4.21 -14.67
CA HIS A 316 -11.38 3.81 -13.46
C HIS A 316 -10.54 2.55 -13.73
N LEU A 317 -9.32 2.54 -13.19
CA LEU A 317 -8.41 1.39 -13.23
C LEU A 317 -9.10 0.11 -12.72
N ALA A 318 -9.89 0.25 -11.65
CA ALA A 318 -10.57 -0.85 -11.01
C ALA A 318 -11.51 -1.62 -11.94
N TYR A 319 -12.23 -0.93 -12.82
CA TYR A 319 -13.19 -1.58 -13.74
C TYR A 319 -12.55 -2.19 -14.99
N LEU A 320 -11.26 -1.96 -15.22
CA LEU A 320 -10.53 -2.54 -16.33
C LEU A 320 -9.81 -3.83 -15.96
N ARG A 321 -10.05 -4.35 -14.76
CA ARG A 321 -9.45 -5.61 -14.31
C ARG A 321 -9.90 -6.78 -15.17
N ASP A 322 -8.93 -7.53 -15.67
CA ASP A 322 -9.09 -8.88 -16.22
C ASP A 322 -8.20 -9.82 -15.40
N PRO A 323 -8.77 -10.80 -14.65
CA PRO A 323 -7.98 -11.75 -13.87
C PRO A 323 -7.01 -12.61 -14.71
N TYR A 324 -7.23 -12.68 -16.01
CA TYR A 324 -6.41 -13.43 -16.98
C TYR A 324 -5.60 -12.54 -17.90
N GLY A 325 -5.70 -11.21 -17.71
CA GLY A 325 -4.97 -10.23 -18.47
C GLY A 325 -3.48 -10.21 -18.16
N ASP A 326 -2.70 -9.56 -19.01
CA ASP A 326 -1.27 -9.37 -18.79
C ASP A 326 -1.04 -8.45 -17.58
N PRO A 327 -0.42 -8.94 -16.49
CA PRO A 327 -0.18 -8.13 -15.29
C PRO A 327 0.75 -6.94 -15.56
N ASP A 328 1.51 -6.95 -16.65
CA ASP A 328 2.41 -5.87 -17.05
C ASP A 328 1.74 -4.81 -17.95
N MET A 329 0.45 -4.97 -18.27
CA MET A 329 -0.29 -3.97 -19.00
C MET A 329 -0.35 -2.66 -18.20
N GLU A 330 0.01 -1.56 -18.86
CA GLU A 330 -0.01 -0.22 -18.27
C GLU A 330 -1.20 0.59 -18.76
N MET A 331 -1.80 1.36 -17.86
CA MET A 331 -2.80 2.37 -18.18
C MET A 331 -2.30 3.73 -17.66
N GLU A 332 -2.21 4.72 -18.55
CA GLU A 332 -1.98 6.11 -18.07
C GLU A 332 -3.17 6.58 -17.24
N ILE A 333 -2.90 7.19 -16.09
CA ILE A 333 -3.92 7.71 -15.19
C ILE A 333 -3.59 9.14 -14.77
N ASP A 334 -4.63 9.90 -14.39
CA ASP A 334 -4.53 11.27 -13.89
C ASP A 334 -4.78 11.34 -12.39
N GLY A 335 -5.74 10.58 -11.89
CA GLY A 335 -5.96 10.35 -10.46
C GLY A 335 -5.20 9.13 -9.96
N VAL A 336 -4.76 9.17 -8.71
CA VAL A 336 -4.00 8.09 -8.08
C VAL A 336 -4.71 7.66 -6.80
N GLY A 337 -4.89 6.35 -6.63
CA GLY A 337 -5.39 5.75 -5.40
C GLY A 337 -4.35 5.71 -4.29
N GLY A 338 -4.81 5.68 -3.04
CA GLY A 338 -3.94 5.86 -1.87
C GLY A 338 -3.37 4.61 -1.25
N VAL A 339 -3.95 3.44 -1.55
CA VAL A 339 -3.65 2.18 -0.84
C VAL A 339 -2.23 1.69 -1.07
N SER A 340 -1.72 1.83 -2.30
CA SER A 340 -0.36 1.40 -2.66
C SER A 340 0.17 2.27 -3.81
N ILE A 341 1.20 3.06 -3.54
CA ILE A 341 1.82 3.97 -4.52
C ILE A 341 3.32 3.78 -4.48
N LEU A 342 3.93 3.35 -5.56
CA LEU A 342 5.38 3.43 -5.73
C LEU A 342 5.70 4.65 -6.59
N ALA A 343 6.53 5.56 -6.06
CA ALA A 343 6.95 6.76 -6.77
C ALA A 343 8.46 6.96 -6.66
N LYS A 344 9.08 7.47 -7.73
CA LYS A 344 10.48 7.89 -7.67
C LYS A 344 10.61 9.08 -6.72
N ALA A 345 11.59 9.05 -5.84
CA ALA A 345 11.81 10.13 -4.87
C ALA A 345 12.03 11.51 -5.52
N ARG A 346 12.48 11.53 -6.79
CA ARG A 346 12.62 12.77 -7.57
C ARG A 346 11.29 13.51 -7.77
N VAL A 347 10.16 12.79 -7.86
CA VAL A 347 8.83 13.39 -8.00
C VAL A 347 8.56 14.35 -6.86
N PHE A 348 8.80 13.91 -5.63
CA PHE A 348 8.63 14.73 -4.43
C PHE A 348 9.67 15.84 -4.32
N ARG A 349 10.92 15.57 -4.70
CA ARG A 349 12.00 16.58 -4.68
C ARG A 349 11.79 17.71 -5.67
N TYR A 350 11.08 17.45 -6.76
CA TYR A 350 10.71 18.49 -7.73
C TYR A 350 9.48 19.29 -7.34
N GLY A 351 8.83 18.93 -6.21
CA GLY A 351 7.76 19.74 -5.63
C GLY A 351 6.37 19.11 -5.72
N VAL A 352 6.21 17.94 -6.33
CA VAL A 352 4.93 17.22 -6.25
C VAL A 352 4.68 16.78 -4.82
N HIS A 353 3.50 17.08 -4.30
CA HIS A 353 3.10 16.73 -2.94
C HIS A 353 1.62 16.35 -2.92
N PHE A 354 1.11 15.93 -1.78
CA PHE A 354 -0.31 15.65 -1.59
C PHE A 354 -1.03 16.99 -1.28
N PRO A 355 -1.81 17.59 -2.20
CA PRO A 355 -2.41 18.88 -1.94
C PRO A 355 -3.44 18.79 -0.82
N ALA A 356 -3.24 19.59 0.23
CA ALA A 356 -4.18 19.76 1.34
C ALA A 356 -5.22 20.86 1.06
N PHE A 357 -5.42 21.16 -0.19
CA PHE A 357 -6.36 22.15 -0.73
C PHE A 357 -6.91 21.60 -2.05
N SER A 358 -7.88 22.27 -2.64
CA SER A 358 -8.41 21.91 -3.96
C SER A 358 -7.39 22.25 -5.05
N PHE A 359 -6.72 21.24 -5.60
CA PHE A 359 -5.87 21.36 -6.79
C PHE A 359 -6.63 20.78 -7.98
N GLU A 360 -7.04 21.62 -8.92
CA GLU A 360 -7.90 21.21 -10.06
C GLU A 360 -9.10 20.37 -9.62
N LYS A 361 -9.76 20.80 -8.55
CA LYS A 361 -10.90 20.12 -7.90
C LYS A 361 -10.57 18.77 -7.25
N HIS A 362 -9.31 18.50 -6.91
CA HIS A 362 -8.89 17.26 -6.22
C HIS A 362 -7.97 17.58 -5.05
N ALA A 363 -7.95 16.69 -4.08
CA ALA A 363 -7.08 16.78 -2.92
C ALA A 363 -6.40 15.43 -2.68
N GLU A 364 -5.37 15.39 -1.83
CA GLU A 364 -4.64 14.20 -1.43
C GLU A 364 -4.07 13.43 -2.62
N THR A 365 -4.36 12.14 -2.75
CA THR A 365 -3.73 11.24 -3.73
C THR A 365 -4.19 11.50 -5.15
N GLU A 366 -5.46 11.81 -5.39
CA GLU A 366 -5.94 12.22 -6.71
C GLU A 366 -5.31 13.55 -7.14
N GLY A 367 -5.23 14.51 -6.20
CA GLY A 367 -4.53 15.78 -6.46
C GLY A 367 -3.02 15.60 -6.67
N PHE A 368 -2.39 14.62 -5.99
CA PHE A 368 -1.01 14.24 -6.22
C PHE A 368 -0.80 13.69 -7.64
N GLY A 369 -1.68 12.82 -8.12
CA GLY A 369 -1.63 12.30 -9.49
C GLY A 369 -1.73 13.41 -10.52
N LYS A 370 -2.73 14.29 -10.40
CA LYS A 370 -2.90 15.46 -11.30
C LYS A 370 -1.69 16.38 -11.28
N MET A 371 -1.13 16.64 -10.10
CA MET A 371 0.06 17.49 -9.97
C MET A 371 1.29 16.83 -10.63
N ALA A 372 1.47 15.53 -10.48
CA ALA A 372 2.53 14.79 -11.14
C ALA A 372 2.40 14.85 -12.67
N ARG A 373 1.21 14.62 -13.21
CA ARG A 373 0.92 14.74 -14.65
C ARG A 373 1.18 16.17 -15.16
N ARG A 374 0.78 17.19 -14.39
CA ARG A 374 1.01 18.60 -14.73
C ARG A 374 2.49 18.97 -14.81
N MET A 375 3.34 18.23 -14.12
CA MET A 375 4.80 18.38 -14.11
C MET A 375 5.49 17.40 -15.07
N ASP A 376 4.78 16.83 -16.03
CA ASP A 376 5.27 15.91 -17.06
C ASP A 376 5.88 14.61 -16.52
N PHE A 377 5.49 14.17 -15.31
CA PHE A 377 5.85 12.86 -14.81
C PHE A 377 4.94 11.77 -15.39
N SER A 378 5.51 10.59 -15.63
CA SER A 378 4.73 9.42 -15.99
C SER A 378 3.94 8.90 -14.79
N VAL A 379 2.61 8.81 -14.92
CA VAL A 379 1.70 8.29 -13.90
C VAL A 379 0.88 7.18 -14.51
N VAL A 380 1.06 5.95 -14.02
CA VAL A 380 0.40 4.76 -14.57
C VAL A 380 -0.20 3.88 -13.50
N GLY A 381 -1.24 3.15 -13.87
CA GLY A 381 -1.81 2.06 -13.09
C GLY A 381 -1.68 0.74 -13.85
N LEU A 382 -1.66 -0.37 -13.13
CA LEU A 382 -1.62 -1.73 -13.66
C LEU A 382 -3.00 -2.38 -13.50
N PRO A 383 -3.88 -2.39 -14.53
CA PRO A 383 -5.26 -2.84 -14.41
C PRO A 383 -5.38 -4.32 -14.02
N HIS A 384 -4.43 -5.16 -14.42
CA HIS A 384 -4.46 -6.60 -14.19
C HIS A 384 -3.55 -7.08 -13.05
N TYR A 385 -2.72 -6.20 -12.48
CA TYR A 385 -1.91 -6.47 -11.30
C TYR A 385 -2.72 -6.12 -10.05
N THR A 386 -3.37 -7.12 -9.46
CA THR A 386 -4.33 -6.91 -8.36
C THR A 386 -3.70 -7.18 -7.00
N ILE A 387 -3.93 -6.25 -6.06
CA ILE A 387 -3.75 -6.46 -4.62
C ILE A 387 -5.09 -6.40 -3.91
N TRP A 388 -5.19 -6.99 -2.73
CA TRP A 388 -6.44 -7.14 -2.03
C TRP A 388 -6.44 -6.34 -0.73
N HIS A 389 -7.45 -5.48 -0.58
CA HIS A 389 -7.72 -4.77 0.66
C HIS A 389 -8.61 -5.64 1.55
N LEU A 390 -8.44 -5.50 2.87
CA LEU A 390 -9.26 -6.21 3.84
C LEU A 390 -10.75 -5.86 3.66
N TYR A 391 -11.62 -6.87 3.79
CA TYR A 391 -13.05 -6.64 3.87
C TYR A 391 -13.44 -6.11 5.25
N GLU A 392 -14.04 -4.93 5.26
CA GLU A 392 -14.61 -4.31 6.46
C GLU A 392 -16.13 -4.38 6.35
N PRO A 393 -16.81 -5.24 7.14
CA PRO A 393 -18.25 -5.37 7.09
C PRO A 393 -18.95 -4.11 7.61
N SER A 394 -20.01 -3.69 6.92
CA SER A 394 -20.92 -2.65 7.42
C SER A 394 -21.75 -3.19 8.61
N VAL A 395 -22.43 -2.29 9.32
CA VAL A 395 -23.35 -2.70 10.41
C VAL A 395 -24.43 -3.65 9.91
N ASP A 396 -24.92 -3.44 8.70
CA ASP A 396 -25.96 -4.31 8.11
C ASP A 396 -25.37 -5.66 7.67
N ASP A 397 -24.13 -5.69 7.16
CA ASP A 397 -23.41 -6.94 6.87
C ASP A 397 -23.20 -7.77 8.15
N ILE A 398 -22.79 -7.12 9.24
CA ILE A 398 -22.61 -7.79 10.54
C ILE A 398 -23.91 -8.43 11.00
N LYS A 399 -25.02 -7.70 10.94
CA LYS A 399 -26.35 -8.24 11.31
C LYS A 399 -26.72 -9.43 10.45
N HIS A 400 -26.51 -9.33 9.14
CA HIS A 400 -26.79 -10.43 8.21
C HIS A 400 -25.94 -11.66 8.51
N MET A 401 -24.65 -11.47 8.79
CA MET A 401 -23.76 -12.57 9.19
C MET A 401 -24.21 -13.24 10.51
N GLU A 402 -24.63 -12.43 11.48
CA GLU A 402 -25.18 -12.94 12.76
C GLU A 402 -26.47 -13.73 12.54
N GLU A 403 -27.33 -13.28 11.65
CA GLU A 403 -28.57 -14.01 11.29
C GLU A 403 -28.27 -15.34 10.60
N MET A 404 -27.36 -15.34 9.63
CA MET A 404 -26.93 -16.57 8.94
C MET A 404 -26.27 -17.57 9.90
N GLU A 405 -25.42 -17.10 10.80
CA GLU A 405 -24.79 -17.96 11.80
C GLU A 405 -25.82 -18.57 12.75
N LYS A 406 -26.79 -17.78 13.18
CA LYS A 406 -27.91 -18.25 14.02
C LYS A 406 -28.73 -19.32 13.29
N GLU A 407 -29.04 -19.13 12.00
CA GLU A 407 -29.70 -20.11 11.17
C GLU A 407 -28.88 -21.39 11.00
N ARG A 408 -27.55 -21.25 10.79
CA ARG A 408 -26.64 -22.40 10.67
C ARG A 408 -26.66 -23.24 11.96
N LEU A 409 -26.51 -22.58 13.10
CA LEU A 409 -26.56 -23.24 14.41
C LEU A 409 -27.93 -23.91 14.68
N ALA A 410 -29.02 -23.26 14.27
CA ALA A 410 -30.36 -23.84 14.38
C ALA A 410 -30.51 -25.10 13.52
N ARG A 411 -30.01 -25.09 12.27
CA ARG A 411 -30.03 -26.29 11.39
C ARG A 411 -29.16 -27.42 11.96
N GLU A 412 -27.98 -27.13 12.43
CA GLU A 412 -27.10 -28.12 13.07
C GLU A 412 -27.75 -28.74 14.31
N ALA A 413 -28.41 -27.92 15.13
CA ALA A 413 -29.14 -28.40 16.30
C ALA A 413 -30.33 -29.29 15.90
N GLU A 414 -31.07 -28.92 14.85
CA GLU A 414 -32.17 -29.72 14.30
C GLU A 414 -31.68 -31.05 13.72
N GLU A 415 -30.56 -31.03 12.98
CA GLU A 415 -29.95 -32.26 12.44
C GLU A 415 -29.47 -33.19 13.55
N LYS A 416 -28.82 -32.65 14.60
CA LYS A 416 -28.46 -33.44 15.80
C LYS A 416 -29.69 -34.07 16.47
N GLN A 417 -30.75 -33.27 16.66
CA GLN A 417 -32.00 -33.81 17.23
C GLN A 417 -32.63 -34.89 16.35
N LYS A 418 -32.58 -34.73 15.02
CA LYS A 418 -33.06 -35.76 14.08
C LYS A 418 -32.19 -37.02 14.16
N ALA A 419 -30.86 -36.86 14.20
CA ALA A 419 -29.94 -37.97 14.36
C ALA A 419 -30.15 -38.72 15.68
N GLU A 420 -30.31 -38.02 16.81
CA GLU A 420 -30.61 -38.62 18.11
C GLU A 420 -31.99 -39.36 18.13
N LYS A 421 -33.00 -38.75 17.48
CA LYS A 421 -34.30 -39.41 17.34
C LYS A 421 -34.20 -40.69 16.51
N VAL A 422 -33.45 -40.67 15.40
CA VAL A 422 -33.20 -41.84 14.56
C VAL A 422 -32.44 -42.91 15.34
N GLU A 423 -31.46 -42.52 16.15
CA GLU A 423 -30.68 -43.46 17.00
C GLU A 423 -31.57 -44.11 18.08
N LYS A 424 -32.38 -43.32 18.78
CA LYS A 424 -33.36 -43.82 19.75
C LYS A 424 -34.40 -44.76 19.12
N VAL A 425 -34.86 -44.42 17.91
CA VAL A 425 -35.74 -45.31 17.15
C VAL A 425 -35.05 -46.61 16.77
N LYS A 426 -33.78 -46.55 16.33
CA LYS A 426 -32.99 -47.77 16.04
C LYS A 426 -32.76 -48.63 17.28
N GLU A 427 -32.48 -48.02 18.44
CA GLU A 427 -32.34 -48.74 19.70
C GLU A 427 -33.66 -49.40 20.15
N GLN A 428 -34.79 -48.68 20.05
CA GLN A 428 -36.10 -49.20 20.41
C GLN A 428 -36.59 -50.35 19.52
N PHE A 429 -36.17 -50.36 18.26
CA PHE A 429 -36.55 -51.36 17.26
C PHE A 429 -35.41 -52.25 16.77
N ALA A 430 -34.33 -52.36 17.56
CA ALA A 430 -33.15 -53.16 17.19
C ALA A 430 -33.55 -54.65 16.91
N ASP A 431 -34.51 -55.21 17.68
CA ASP A 431 -35.06 -56.55 17.45
C ASP A 431 -36.01 -56.59 16.23
N ALA A 432 -36.72 -55.51 15.93
CA ALA A 432 -37.62 -55.41 14.78
C ALA A 432 -36.85 -55.29 13.44
N ASN A 433 -35.66 -54.78 13.43
CA ASN A 433 -34.80 -54.69 12.23
C ASN A 433 -34.41 -56.10 11.70
N GLY A 434 -34.15 -57.03 12.59
CA GLY A 434 -33.90 -58.44 12.20
C GLY A 434 -35.11 -59.08 11.53
N GLN A 435 -36.31 -58.78 12.03
CA GLN A 435 -37.55 -59.22 11.45
C GLN A 435 -37.85 -58.55 10.11
N TRP A 436 -37.65 -57.21 10.04
CA TRP A 436 -37.84 -56.44 8.81
C TRP A 436 -36.90 -56.86 7.68
N GLU A 437 -35.65 -57.13 7.95
CA GLU A 437 -34.70 -57.63 6.93
C GLU A 437 -35.06 -59.03 6.45
N LYS A 438 -35.60 -59.89 7.33
CA LYS A 438 -36.14 -61.18 6.93
C LYS A 438 -37.35 -60.99 6.06
N ASP A 439 -38.35 -60.21 6.49
CA ASP A 439 -39.60 -59.97 5.73
C ASP A 439 -39.31 -59.31 4.37
N LYS A 440 -38.37 -58.40 4.31
CA LYS A 440 -37.89 -57.77 3.06
C LYS A 440 -37.19 -58.75 2.14
N SER A 441 -36.34 -59.61 2.69
CA SER A 441 -35.74 -60.75 1.95
C SER A 441 -36.80 -61.72 1.40
N ASP A 442 -37.77 -62.01 2.20
CA ASP A 442 -38.83 -62.94 1.79
C ASP A 442 -39.78 -62.30 0.78
N MET A 443 -40.10 -61.00 0.90
CA MET A 443 -40.83 -60.26 -0.14
C MET A 443 -40.06 -60.19 -1.45
N GLN A 444 -38.74 -60.00 -1.41
CA GLN A 444 -37.90 -60.01 -2.61
C GLN A 444 -37.86 -61.43 -3.26
N LYS A 445 -37.82 -62.47 -2.46
CA LYS A 445 -37.89 -63.86 -2.97
C LYS A 445 -39.26 -64.15 -3.61
N LEU A 446 -40.35 -63.71 -2.98
CA LEU A 446 -41.70 -63.81 -3.54
C LEU A 446 -41.82 -63.05 -4.86
N ALA A 447 -41.38 -61.82 -4.92
CA ALA A 447 -41.37 -61.00 -6.15
C ALA A 447 -40.50 -61.62 -7.27
N GLN A 448 -39.42 -62.31 -6.92
CA GLN A 448 -38.60 -63.05 -7.90
C GLN A 448 -39.30 -64.33 -8.34
N GLN A 449 -40.07 -65.05 -7.43
CA GLN A 449 -40.86 -66.22 -7.78
C GLN A 449 -42.00 -65.83 -8.69
N GLU A 450 -42.71 -64.73 -8.40
CA GLU A 450 -43.80 -64.21 -9.27
C GLU A 450 -43.28 -63.84 -10.65
N LYS A 451 -42.12 -63.20 -10.73
CA LYS A 451 -41.46 -62.88 -12.03
C LYS A 451 -41.07 -64.16 -12.79
N LYS A 452 -40.62 -65.22 -12.10
CA LYS A 452 -40.36 -66.52 -12.74
C LYS A 452 -41.61 -67.22 -13.20
N GLN A 453 -42.67 -67.21 -12.43
CA GLN A 453 -44.00 -67.82 -12.81
C GLN A 453 -44.63 -67.00 -13.96
N ALA A 454 -44.54 -65.72 -13.97
CA ALA A 454 -45.01 -64.89 -15.08
C ALA A 454 -44.24 -65.13 -16.41
N ALA A 455 -42.96 -65.59 -16.32
CA ALA A 455 -42.16 -65.94 -17.51
C ALA A 455 -42.43 -67.38 -18.07
N GLU A 456 -43.11 -68.23 -17.32
CA GLU A 456 -43.48 -69.63 -17.71
C GLU A 456 -44.87 -69.79 -18.32
N VAL A 457 -45.68 -68.73 -18.52
CA VAL A 457 -46.97 -68.81 -19.18
C VAL A 457 -46.77 -68.76 -20.71
N PRO A 458 -47.15 -69.80 -21.48
CA PRO A 458 -46.99 -69.79 -22.93
C PRO A 458 -47.90 -68.76 -23.57
N ALA A 459 -47.38 -68.04 -24.53
CA ALA A 459 -48.10 -67.06 -25.31
C ALA A 459 -49.20 -67.72 -26.17
N GLN A 460 -50.45 -67.34 -25.98
CA GLN A 460 -51.51 -67.56 -26.91
C GLN A 460 -51.56 -66.46 -28.00
N PRO A 461 -51.98 -66.81 -29.25
CA PRO A 461 -51.81 -65.88 -30.38
C PRO A 461 -52.87 -64.77 -30.35
N LYS A 462 -52.46 -63.65 -30.77
CA LYS A 462 -53.23 -62.41 -30.91
C LYS A 462 -54.06 -62.47 -32.22
N ASP A 463 -55.36 -62.34 -32.08
CA ASP A 463 -56.20 -61.75 -33.11
C ASP A 463 -57.23 -60.80 -32.46
N GLY A 464 -57.26 -59.55 -33.00
CA GLY A 464 -58.35 -58.65 -32.64
C GLY A 464 -57.93 -57.16 -32.47
N LYS A 465 -58.25 -56.39 -33.46
CA LYS A 465 -58.24 -54.97 -33.78
C LYS A 465 -58.25 -54.00 -32.59
N PRO A 466 -57.65 -52.78 -32.81
CA PRO A 466 -57.49 -51.73 -31.78
C PRO A 466 -58.77 -50.93 -31.58
N VAL A 467 -59.21 -50.81 -30.30
CA VAL A 467 -60.21 -49.82 -29.90
C VAL A 467 -59.47 -48.58 -29.41
N GLN A 468 -59.72 -47.46 -30.04
CA GLN A 468 -59.28 -46.15 -29.61
C GLN A 468 -60.13 -45.74 -28.38
N GLU A 469 -59.47 -45.51 -27.28
CA GLU A 469 -60.07 -44.83 -26.12
C GLU A 469 -59.42 -43.50 -25.90
N LYS A 470 -60.21 -42.45 -26.07
CA LYS A 470 -59.80 -41.03 -25.87
C LYS A 470 -59.62 -40.75 -24.37
N VAL A 471 -58.42 -40.48 -23.97
CA VAL A 471 -58.20 -39.87 -22.65
C VAL A 471 -58.17 -38.35 -22.81
N LYS A 472 -59.13 -37.68 -22.18
CA LYS A 472 -59.18 -36.21 -22.08
C LYS A 472 -58.04 -35.70 -21.21
N ALA A 473 -57.23 -34.80 -21.77
CA ALA A 473 -56.32 -33.96 -21.03
C ALA A 473 -57.11 -32.93 -20.22
N ALA A 474 -56.87 -32.86 -18.92
CA ALA A 474 -57.33 -31.79 -18.08
C ALA A 474 -56.23 -30.69 -17.99
N ASP A 475 -56.52 -29.57 -18.60
CA ASP A 475 -55.73 -28.32 -18.44
C ASP A 475 -55.83 -27.82 -16.99
N GLY A 476 -54.71 -27.70 -16.34
CA GLY A 476 -54.53 -27.00 -15.06
C GLY A 476 -53.73 -25.73 -15.26
N ALA A 477 -54.40 -24.61 -15.27
CA ALA A 477 -53.88 -23.30 -15.49
C ALA A 477 -52.81 -22.89 -14.48
N ALA A 478 -51.64 -22.55 -14.95
CA ALA A 478 -50.63 -21.79 -14.19
C ALA A 478 -50.97 -20.30 -14.27
N LYS A 479 -51.29 -19.70 -13.13
CA LYS A 479 -51.47 -18.27 -12.95
C LYS A 479 -50.07 -17.59 -12.91
N GLY A 480 -49.93 -16.59 -13.77
CA GLY A 480 -48.72 -15.76 -13.85
C GLY A 480 -48.53 -14.87 -12.63
N VAL A 481 -47.25 -14.62 -12.34
CA VAL A 481 -46.76 -13.60 -11.40
C VAL A 481 -46.56 -12.32 -12.17
N PRO A 482 -47.01 -11.14 -11.69
CA PRO A 482 -46.79 -9.86 -12.35
C PRO A 482 -45.41 -9.35 -12.11
N LYS A 483 -44.76 -8.85 -13.19
CA LYS A 483 -43.59 -7.99 -13.13
C LYS A 483 -44.02 -6.63 -12.58
N GLN A 484 -43.36 -6.13 -11.56
CA GLN A 484 -43.30 -4.71 -11.23
C GLN A 484 -41.98 -4.11 -11.72
N GLN A 485 -42.12 -2.89 -12.18
CA GLN A 485 -41.12 -1.98 -12.76
C GLN A 485 -39.98 -1.63 -11.80
#